data_633cded46c9233ececa2a3bac503c4c6
#
_entry.id   633cded46c9233ececa2a3bac503c4c6
#
_cell.length_a   1.000
_cell.length_b   1.000
_cell.length_c   1.000
_cell.angle_alpha   90.00
_cell.angle_beta   90.00
_cell.angle_gamma   90.00
#
_symmetry.space_group_name_H-M   'P 1'
#
loop_
_entity.id
_entity.type
_entity.pdbx_description
1 polymer ?
#
loop_
_entity_poly.entity_id
_entity_poly.type
_entity_poly.pdbx_seq_one_letter_code
_entity_poly.pdbx_strand_id
1 'polypeptide(L)'
;MASTLFHGISELRTVAEAGTLHDAALIAEGGAITWIGEAAQAPVADEAVDLGGRAVLPGWVDSHSHMIFDGNRAEEFEARMAGQDYAAGGIAVTMEATRAASPERLRALLRERLAAARAGGTTCMETKTGYGLDVASEQLAAQIAAEVVDEVTFLGAHVVPPGAEAEEYVDLVCGEMLHAVAPHVGWIDVFCERGAFNAEQSRRVLEAGKAAGLGLRVHGNQLGEGPGVALAVELGAASVDHANYLSESDVEALAGSETVATVLPACDLSTRQPLAPARRLIDAGVRVAIASNLNPGTSYTSSMNFCVGTAVLQQHLSLEEAIEAATAGGARALRRHDIGGGRDAQGRPAKGALVVGAAADLHVLYTAHAIDLAYRPGMPLTWRTYVAGERVA
;
A
#
# COMPACT_ATOMS: atom_id res chain seq x y z
N MET A 1 21.62 20.39 9.20
CA MET A 1 21.32 20.02 7.80
C MET A 1 20.74 21.26 7.13
N ALA A 2 20.90 21.42 5.82
CA ALA A 2 20.31 22.56 5.13
C ALA A 2 18.78 22.47 5.16
N SER A 3 18.12 23.60 5.36
CA SER A 3 16.66 23.72 5.33
C SER A 3 16.19 24.14 3.95
N THR A 4 15.11 23.56 3.44
CA THR A 4 14.54 23.85 2.12
C THR A 4 13.12 24.37 2.25
N LEU A 5 12.88 25.58 1.76
CA LEU A 5 11.56 26.19 1.63
C LEU A 5 10.90 25.74 0.33
N PHE A 6 9.78 25.06 0.40
CA PHE A 6 8.89 24.80 -0.73
C PHE A 6 7.79 25.87 -0.74
N HIS A 7 7.70 26.65 -1.82
CA HIS A 7 6.75 27.75 -1.97
C HIS A 7 6.06 27.76 -3.34
N GLY A 8 5.17 28.71 -3.58
CA GLY A 8 4.37 28.74 -4.80
C GLY A 8 3.37 27.59 -4.86
N ILE A 9 2.75 27.27 -3.72
CA ILE A 9 1.76 26.20 -3.57
C ILE A 9 0.37 26.85 -3.61
N SER A 10 -0.40 26.58 -4.67
CA SER A 10 -1.78 27.11 -4.78
C SER A 10 -2.75 26.42 -3.82
N GLU A 11 -2.60 25.10 -3.67
CA GLU A 11 -3.44 24.26 -2.84
C GLU A 11 -2.56 23.21 -2.15
N LEU A 12 -2.48 23.25 -0.83
CA LEU A 12 -1.77 22.32 0.00
C LEU A 12 -2.76 21.48 0.81
N ARG A 13 -2.90 20.21 0.45
CA ARG A 13 -3.71 19.24 1.21
C ARG A 13 -2.89 18.67 2.34
N THR A 14 -3.19 19.04 3.58
CA THR A 14 -2.38 18.55 4.72
C THR A 14 -2.75 17.14 5.16
N VAL A 15 -3.99 16.72 4.91
CA VAL A 15 -4.58 15.47 5.45
C VAL A 15 -4.46 15.43 6.99
N ALA A 16 -4.71 16.56 7.61
CA ALA A 16 -4.64 16.81 9.05
C ALA A 16 -5.66 17.89 9.45
N GLU A 17 -5.73 18.23 10.73
CA GLU A 17 -6.67 19.23 11.28
C GLU A 17 -6.65 20.59 10.53
N ALA A 18 -5.48 20.99 10.03
CA ALA A 18 -5.34 22.22 9.24
C ALA A 18 -6.10 22.20 7.90
N GLY A 19 -6.51 21.02 7.43
CA GLY A 19 -7.26 20.86 6.19
C GLY A 19 -6.48 21.31 4.95
N THR A 20 -7.11 22.07 4.08
CA THR A 20 -6.52 22.62 2.86
C THR A 20 -6.05 24.06 3.11
N LEU A 21 -4.77 24.33 2.85
CA LEU A 21 -4.21 25.68 2.86
C LEU A 21 -4.05 26.20 1.41
N HIS A 22 -4.27 27.47 1.20
CA HIS A 22 -4.07 28.16 -0.08
C HIS A 22 -2.91 29.13 0.03
N ASP A 23 -2.24 29.41 -1.10
CA ASP A 23 -1.05 30.26 -1.12
C ASP A 23 -0.03 29.88 -0.04
N ALA A 24 0.20 28.58 0.07
CA ALA A 24 0.94 27.96 1.17
C ALA A 24 2.43 27.81 0.90
N ALA A 25 3.17 27.54 1.96
CA ALA A 25 4.55 27.09 1.91
C ALA A 25 4.84 26.12 3.06
N LEU A 26 5.92 25.34 2.92
CA LEU A 26 6.45 24.50 4.00
C LEU A 26 7.97 24.49 3.98
N ILE A 27 8.58 24.22 5.13
CA ILE A 27 10.03 24.04 5.27
C ILE A 27 10.32 22.60 5.67
N ALA A 28 11.25 21.97 4.96
CA ALA A 28 11.81 20.67 5.30
C ALA A 28 13.26 20.83 5.77
N GLU A 29 13.61 20.12 6.85
CA GLU A 29 14.98 20.02 7.35
C GLU A 29 15.21 18.62 7.92
N GLY A 30 16.33 17.98 7.55
CA GLY A 30 16.64 16.64 8.04
C GLY A 30 15.61 15.57 7.66
N GLY A 31 14.92 15.76 6.54
CA GLY A 31 13.89 14.85 6.05
C GLY A 31 12.51 15.02 6.68
N ALA A 32 12.33 15.94 7.63
CA ALA A 32 11.06 16.21 8.29
C ALA A 32 10.56 17.64 8.01
N ILE A 33 9.25 17.85 8.10
CA ILE A 33 8.64 19.17 8.01
C ILE A 33 8.90 19.91 9.33
N THR A 34 9.51 21.10 9.27
CA THR A 34 9.79 21.93 10.43
C THR A 34 8.86 23.14 10.53
N TRP A 35 8.24 23.53 9.43
CA TRP A 35 7.24 24.61 9.39
C TRP A 35 6.27 24.40 8.22
N ILE A 36 5.02 24.82 8.39
CA ILE A 36 3.96 24.81 7.39
C ILE A 36 2.97 25.95 7.67
N GLY A 37 2.55 26.69 6.64
CA GLY A 37 1.62 27.81 6.79
C GLY A 37 1.44 28.63 5.51
N GLU A 38 0.92 29.85 5.67
CA GLU A 38 0.78 30.83 4.58
C GLU A 38 2.16 31.27 4.05
N ALA A 39 2.35 31.30 2.73
CA ALA A 39 3.64 31.64 2.12
C ALA A 39 4.20 33.00 2.55
N ALA A 40 3.32 33.99 2.82
CA ALA A 40 3.73 35.32 3.28
C ALA A 40 4.34 35.32 4.69
N GLN A 41 4.13 34.25 5.46
CA GLN A 41 4.64 34.10 6.84
C GLN A 41 5.85 33.15 6.91
N ALA A 42 6.32 32.64 5.75
CA ALA A 42 7.37 31.64 5.73
C ALA A 42 8.68 32.18 6.32
N PRO A 43 9.30 31.45 7.26
CA PRO A 43 10.65 31.78 7.73
C PRO A 43 11.69 31.69 6.62
N VAL A 44 12.85 32.31 6.83
CA VAL A 44 14.00 32.17 5.92
C VAL A 44 14.55 30.75 6.02
N ALA A 45 14.85 30.14 4.87
CA ALA A 45 15.51 28.84 4.75
C ALA A 45 16.82 28.97 3.95
N ASP A 46 17.67 27.95 4.02
CA ASP A 46 18.95 27.93 3.30
C ASP A 46 18.78 27.84 1.78
N GLU A 47 17.76 27.07 1.36
CA GLU A 47 17.40 26.86 -0.04
C GLU A 47 15.89 27.11 -0.27
N ALA A 48 15.51 27.38 -1.52
CA ALA A 48 14.13 27.57 -1.90
C ALA A 48 13.80 26.84 -3.20
N VAL A 49 12.63 26.19 -3.23
CA VAL A 49 12.07 25.48 -4.38
C VAL A 49 10.73 26.10 -4.73
N ASP A 50 10.65 26.77 -5.87
CA ASP A 50 9.37 27.27 -6.39
C ASP A 50 8.59 26.14 -7.07
N LEU A 51 7.39 25.87 -6.61
CA LEU A 51 6.47 24.86 -7.16
C LEU A 51 5.52 25.45 -8.20
N GLY A 52 5.62 26.76 -8.49
CA GLY A 52 5.00 27.42 -9.64
C GLY A 52 3.46 27.39 -9.64
N GLY A 53 2.82 27.58 -8.48
CA GLY A 53 1.35 27.62 -8.35
C GLY A 53 0.67 26.25 -8.44
N ARG A 54 1.39 25.17 -8.13
CA ARG A 54 0.87 23.78 -8.20
C ARG A 54 0.24 23.33 -6.90
N ALA A 55 -0.67 22.34 -7.03
CA ALA A 55 -1.21 21.64 -5.88
C ALA A 55 -0.18 20.65 -5.32
N VAL A 56 -0.14 20.54 -3.98
CA VAL A 56 0.73 19.65 -3.22
C VAL A 56 -0.11 18.80 -2.27
N LEU A 57 0.17 17.51 -2.25
CA LEU A 57 -0.44 16.53 -1.35
C LEU A 57 0.67 15.80 -0.58
N PRO A 58 0.34 15.10 0.53
CA PRO A 58 1.24 14.07 1.03
C PRO A 58 1.51 13.06 -0.08
N GLY A 59 2.72 12.54 -0.14
CA GLY A 59 3.02 11.43 -1.04
C GLY A 59 2.14 10.23 -0.74
N TRP A 60 1.77 9.49 -1.78
CA TRP A 60 0.96 8.29 -1.61
C TRP A 60 1.68 7.27 -0.74
N VAL A 61 0.90 6.62 0.12
CA VAL A 61 1.35 5.48 0.92
C VAL A 61 0.69 4.23 0.37
N ASP A 62 1.40 3.52 -0.50
CA ASP A 62 0.92 2.28 -1.10
C ASP A 62 1.16 1.12 -0.13
N SER A 63 0.13 0.78 0.60
CA SER A 63 0.20 -0.15 1.72
C SER A 63 0.01 -1.62 1.33
N HIS A 64 -0.14 -1.93 0.03
CA HIS A 64 -0.36 -3.31 -0.43
C HIS A 64 0.15 -3.49 -1.85
N SER A 65 1.26 -4.20 -2.01
CA SER A 65 1.81 -4.57 -3.30
C SER A 65 2.59 -5.89 -3.28
N HIS A 66 2.86 -6.46 -4.48
CA HIS A 66 3.63 -7.69 -4.66
C HIS A 66 4.70 -7.47 -5.73
N MET A 67 5.59 -6.51 -5.51
CA MET A 67 6.51 -6.03 -6.55
C MET A 67 7.68 -6.98 -6.86
N ILE A 68 7.94 -7.98 -6.00
CA ILE A 68 9.11 -8.86 -6.18
C ILE A 68 8.74 -10.14 -6.93
N PHE A 69 8.77 -10.06 -8.25
CA PHE A 69 8.48 -11.17 -9.16
C PHE A 69 9.16 -10.99 -10.51
N ASP A 70 9.28 -12.07 -11.29
CA ASP A 70 9.56 -12.04 -12.74
C ASP A 70 8.42 -12.70 -13.54
N GLY A 71 8.46 -12.56 -14.85
CA GLY A 71 7.40 -12.99 -15.76
C GLY A 71 6.25 -11.99 -15.87
N ASN A 72 5.28 -12.34 -16.71
CA ASN A 72 4.02 -11.59 -16.84
C ASN A 72 2.85 -12.56 -17.06
N ARG A 73 1.64 -12.06 -16.91
CA ARG A 73 0.38 -12.82 -17.06
C ARG A 73 -0.57 -12.13 -18.04
N ALA A 74 -0.01 -11.49 -19.07
CA ALA A 74 -0.80 -10.75 -20.07
C ALA A 74 -1.80 -11.65 -20.82
N GLU A 75 -1.40 -12.88 -21.16
CA GLU A 75 -2.29 -13.85 -21.82
C GLU A 75 -3.49 -14.23 -20.94
N GLU A 76 -3.27 -14.42 -19.64
CA GLU A 76 -4.34 -14.67 -18.68
C GLU A 76 -5.28 -13.45 -18.55
N PHE A 77 -4.72 -12.26 -18.51
CA PHE A 77 -5.51 -11.03 -18.53
C PHE A 77 -6.37 -10.92 -19.79
N GLU A 78 -5.80 -11.19 -20.97
CA GLU A 78 -6.52 -11.18 -22.25
C GLU A 78 -7.65 -12.20 -22.26
N ALA A 79 -7.40 -13.43 -21.81
CA ALA A 79 -8.41 -14.48 -21.72
C ALA A 79 -9.56 -14.10 -20.79
N ARG A 80 -9.26 -13.50 -19.64
CA ARG A 80 -10.25 -12.96 -18.69
C ARG A 80 -11.07 -11.82 -19.30
N MET A 81 -10.44 -10.93 -20.05
CA MET A 81 -11.14 -9.86 -20.77
C MET A 81 -12.02 -10.43 -21.90
N ALA A 82 -11.68 -11.59 -22.45
CA ALA A 82 -12.51 -12.32 -23.41
C ALA A 82 -13.66 -13.14 -22.77
N GLY A 83 -13.80 -13.10 -21.44
CA GLY A 83 -14.94 -13.72 -20.73
C GLY A 83 -14.61 -15.01 -19.97
N GLN A 84 -13.36 -15.39 -19.83
CA GLN A 84 -12.97 -16.48 -18.91
C GLN A 84 -13.02 -15.97 -17.46
N ASP A 85 -13.49 -16.82 -16.55
CA ASP A 85 -13.51 -16.52 -15.14
C ASP A 85 -12.08 -16.42 -14.56
N TYR A 86 -11.91 -15.53 -13.57
CA TYR A 86 -10.66 -15.46 -12.83
C TYR A 86 -10.47 -16.74 -12.00
N ALA A 87 -9.29 -17.35 -12.14
CA ALA A 87 -8.87 -18.50 -11.35
C ALA A 87 -7.47 -18.25 -10.77
N ALA A 88 -7.26 -18.59 -9.51
CA ALA A 88 -5.98 -18.39 -8.80
C ALA A 88 -4.82 -19.27 -9.37
N GLY A 89 -5.08 -20.18 -10.28
CA GLY A 89 -4.08 -21.12 -10.83
C GLY A 89 -2.94 -20.50 -11.63
N GLY A 90 -3.11 -19.26 -12.13
CA GLY A 90 -2.07 -18.57 -12.90
C GLY A 90 -0.82 -18.16 -12.10
N ILE A 91 -0.85 -18.26 -10.78
CA ILE A 91 0.30 -17.95 -9.92
C ILE A 91 1.51 -18.87 -10.20
N ALA A 92 1.28 -20.10 -10.67
CA ALA A 92 2.34 -21.05 -10.99
C ALA A 92 3.34 -20.49 -12.03
N VAL A 93 2.84 -19.78 -13.05
CA VAL A 93 3.69 -19.13 -14.08
C VAL A 93 4.62 -18.09 -13.45
N THR A 94 4.08 -17.26 -12.54
CA THR A 94 4.88 -16.26 -11.83
C THR A 94 5.88 -16.92 -10.88
N MET A 95 5.48 -17.96 -10.18
CA MET A 95 6.35 -18.72 -9.27
C MET A 95 7.54 -19.32 -10.02
N GLU A 96 7.31 -20.00 -11.14
CA GLU A 96 8.39 -20.61 -11.96
C GLU A 96 9.36 -19.54 -12.47
N ALA A 97 8.84 -18.45 -13.03
CA ALA A 97 9.66 -17.35 -13.54
C ALA A 97 10.48 -16.69 -12.44
N THR A 98 9.88 -16.45 -11.27
CA THR A 98 10.53 -15.80 -10.13
C THR A 98 11.64 -16.68 -9.55
N ARG A 99 11.40 -17.98 -9.40
CA ARG A 99 12.42 -18.95 -8.94
C ARG A 99 13.58 -19.09 -9.92
N ALA A 100 13.32 -18.98 -11.23
CA ALA A 100 14.34 -19.05 -12.27
C ALA A 100 15.15 -17.75 -12.44
N ALA A 101 14.65 -16.64 -11.92
CA ALA A 101 15.30 -15.33 -12.06
C ALA A 101 16.55 -15.22 -11.18
N SER A 102 17.62 -14.59 -11.70
CA SER A 102 18.78 -14.27 -10.86
C SER A 102 18.46 -13.17 -9.84
N PRO A 103 19.19 -13.12 -8.71
CA PRO A 103 19.04 -12.04 -7.72
C PRO A 103 19.19 -10.65 -8.33
N GLU A 104 20.11 -10.46 -9.29
CA GLU A 104 20.33 -9.20 -10.00
C GLU A 104 19.11 -8.80 -10.84
N ARG A 105 18.49 -9.79 -11.50
CA ARG A 105 17.26 -9.58 -12.26
C ARG A 105 16.10 -9.13 -11.37
N LEU A 106 15.89 -9.81 -10.24
CA LEU A 106 14.84 -9.44 -9.28
C LEU A 106 15.08 -8.04 -8.71
N ARG A 107 16.32 -7.67 -8.36
CA ARG A 107 16.67 -6.31 -7.92
C ARG A 107 16.39 -5.26 -8.99
N ALA A 108 16.74 -5.54 -10.25
CA ALA A 108 16.49 -4.61 -11.34
C ALA A 108 15.00 -4.37 -11.55
N LEU A 109 14.19 -5.43 -11.58
CA LEU A 109 12.73 -5.35 -11.72
C LEU A 109 12.07 -4.62 -10.55
N LEU A 110 12.49 -4.88 -9.31
CA LEU A 110 11.96 -4.20 -8.14
C LEU A 110 12.26 -2.70 -8.19
N ARG A 111 13.49 -2.31 -8.54
CA ARG A 111 13.88 -0.89 -8.67
C ARG A 111 13.13 -0.18 -9.79
N GLU A 112 12.91 -0.84 -10.93
CA GLU A 112 12.11 -0.31 -12.04
C GLU A 112 10.67 -0.02 -11.60
N ARG A 113 10.03 -0.97 -10.91
CA ARG A 113 8.66 -0.82 -10.39
C ARG A 113 8.57 0.27 -9.32
N LEU A 114 9.55 0.34 -8.43
CA LEU A 114 9.61 1.40 -7.42
C LEU A 114 9.82 2.78 -8.07
N ALA A 115 10.66 2.89 -9.10
CA ALA A 115 10.84 4.13 -9.83
C ALA A 115 9.54 4.57 -10.53
N ALA A 116 8.79 3.63 -11.12
CA ALA A 116 7.48 3.90 -11.71
C ALA A 116 6.46 4.37 -10.67
N ALA A 117 6.41 3.75 -9.49
CA ALA A 117 5.55 4.18 -8.39
C ALA A 117 5.90 5.59 -7.90
N ARG A 118 7.19 5.89 -7.72
CA ARG A 118 7.69 7.23 -7.34
C ARG A 118 7.35 8.29 -8.39
N ALA A 119 7.45 7.95 -9.68
CA ALA A 119 7.01 8.84 -10.76
C ALA A 119 5.50 9.12 -10.71
N GLY A 120 4.71 8.26 -10.08
CA GLY A 120 3.29 8.41 -9.81
C GLY A 120 2.94 9.13 -8.50
N GLY A 121 3.91 9.59 -7.71
CA GLY A 121 3.68 10.30 -6.45
C GLY A 121 3.76 9.43 -5.19
N THR A 122 4.11 8.14 -5.31
CA THR A 122 4.24 7.25 -4.14
C THR A 122 5.56 7.51 -3.42
N THR A 123 5.51 7.73 -2.11
CA THR A 123 6.66 8.05 -1.26
C THR A 123 6.91 7.01 -0.17
N CYS A 124 5.92 6.19 0.13
CA CYS A 124 6.05 5.06 1.05
C CYS A 124 5.46 3.82 0.39
N MET A 125 6.24 2.75 0.34
CA MET A 125 5.89 1.53 -0.37
C MET A 125 6.04 0.30 0.52
N GLU A 126 4.99 -0.49 0.58
CA GLU A 126 5.03 -1.86 1.10
C GLU A 126 5.14 -2.84 -0.05
N THR A 127 5.87 -3.95 0.12
CA THR A 127 5.78 -5.09 -0.79
C THR A 127 5.83 -6.42 -0.06
N LYS A 128 5.12 -7.39 -0.63
CA LYS A 128 5.03 -8.75 -0.11
C LYS A 128 5.97 -9.69 -0.87
N THR A 129 6.48 -10.69 -0.18
CA THR A 129 7.01 -11.92 -0.78
C THR A 129 5.86 -12.81 -1.28
N GLY A 130 6.04 -14.11 -1.51
CA GLY A 130 4.94 -15.03 -1.79
C GLY A 130 4.87 -15.53 -3.24
N TYR A 131 5.94 -15.31 -4.01
CA TYR A 131 6.12 -15.95 -5.33
C TYR A 131 7.26 -16.97 -5.33
N GLY A 132 8.01 -17.10 -4.25
CA GLY A 132 9.00 -18.14 -4.08
C GLY A 132 8.39 -19.45 -3.62
N LEU A 133 7.62 -19.41 -2.57
CA LEU A 133 6.91 -20.54 -1.95
C LEU A 133 7.83 -21.70 -1.54
N ASP A 134 9.11 -21.41 -1.32
CA ASP A 134 10.11 -22.24 -0.65
C ASP A 134 11.04 -21.38 0.19
N VAL A 135 11.76 -22.00 1.13
CA VAL A 135 12.58 -21.27 2.12
C VAL A 135 13.61 -20.35 1.47
N ALA A 136 14.36 -20.85 0.50
CA ALA A 136 15.47 -20.10 -0.10
C ALA A 136 14.96 -18.93 -0.96
N SER A 137 13.91 -19.16 -1.75
CA SER A 137 13.33 -18.14 -2.62
C SER A 137 12.62 -17.04 -1.84
N GLU A 138 11.86 -17.39 -0.80
CA GLU A 138 11.19 -16.42 0.07
C GLU A 138 12.21 -15.59 0.87
N GLN A 139 13.27 -16.21 1.39
CA GLN A 139 14.34 -15.49 2.06
C GLN A 139 15.04 -14.50 1.14
N LEU A 140 15.39 -14.93 -0.09
CA LEU A 140 16.00 -14.06 -1.09
C LEU A 140 15.08 -12.89 -1.45
N ALA A 141 13.79 -13.16 -1.65
CA ALA A 141 12.80 -12.12 -1.95
C ALA A 141 12.71 -11.09 -0.82
N ALA A 142 12.63 -11.54 0.45
CA ALA A 142 12.60 -10.67 1.62
C ALA A 142 13.86 -9.81 1.73
N GLN A 143 15.06 -10.39 1.51
CA GLN A 143 16.33 -9.67 1.53
C GLN A 143 16.38 -8.57 0.46
N ILE A 144 16.01 -8.90 -0.78
CA ILE A 144 16.02 -7.93 -1.88
C ILE A 144 15.00 -6.81 -1.64
N ALA A 145 13.81 -7.14 -1.15
CA ALA A 145 12.79 -6.15 -0.83
C ALA A 145 13.28 -5.16 0.25
N ALA A 146 13.89 -5.66 1.31
CA ALA A 146 14.39 -4.87 2.43
C ALA A 146 15.51 -3.88 2.03
N GLU A 147 16.15 -4.06 0.86
CA GLU A 147 17.17 -3.12 0.36
C GLU A 147 16.58 -1.77 -0.07
N VAL A 148 15.28 -1.71 -0.49
CA VAL A 148 14.78 -0.56 -1.25
C VAL A 148 13.36 -0.09 -0.93
N VAL A 149 12.53 -0.92 -0.25
CA VAL A 149 11.16 -0.54 0.14
C VAL A 149 11.05 -0.20 1.62
N ASP A 150 10.02 0.55 1.98
CA ASP A 150 9.83 1.02 3.38
C ASP A 150 9.38 -0.10 4.32
N GLU A 151 8.50 -0.99 3.82
CA GLU A 151 7.91 -2.08 4.63
C GLU A 151 7.87 -3.36 3.80
N VAL A 152 8.29 -4.47 4.40
CA VAL A 152 8.30 -5.80 3.77
C VAL A 152 7.39 -6.75 4.53
N THR A 153 6.54 -7.44 3.79
CA THR A 153 5.58 -8.42 4.32
C THR A 153 5.93 -9.82 3.85
N PHE A 154 6.01 -10.76 4.77
CA PHE A 154 6.12 -12.18 4.46
C PHE A 154 4.74 -12.75 4.12
N LEU A 155 4.55 -13.22 2.89
CA LEU A 155 3.34 -13.89 2.40
C LEU A 155 3.67 -15.32 1.92
N GLY A 156 4.36 -16.11 2.75
CA GLY A 156 4.58 -17.54 2.44
C GLY A 156 3.27 -18.32 2.31
N ALA A 157 2.26 -17.92 3.06
CA ALA A 157 0.90 -18.47 2.95
C ALA A 157 0.07 -17.77 1.86
N HIS A 158 0.58 -17.70 0.63
CA HIS A 158 -0.11 -17.17 -0.54
C HIS A 158 -0.96 -18.23 -1.23
N VAL A 159 -0.37 -19.34 -1.59
CA VAL A 159 -1.06 -20.57 -2.05
C VAL A 159 -0.22 -21.78 -1.64
N VAL A 160 -0.86 -22.95 -1.59
CA VAL A 160 -0.14 -24.21 -1.45
C VAL A 160 0.51 -24.56 -2.79
N PRO A 161 1.85 -24.76 -2.86
CA PRO A 161 2.52 -25.09 -4.12
C PRO A 161 2.00 -26.41 -4.71
N PRO A 162 1.99 -26.58 -6.04
CA PRO A 162 1.62 -27.84 -6.67
C PRO A 162 2.42 -29.02 -6.12
N GLY A 163 1.73 -30.06 -5.70
CA GLY A 163 2.34 -31.29 -5.18
C GLY A 163 2.70 -31.28 -3.69
N ALA A 164 2.46 -30.16 -2.98
CA ALA A 164 2.61 -30.11 -1.54
C ALA A 164 1.28 -30.44 -0.84
N GLU A 165 1.37 -31.09 0.34
CA GLU A 165 0.23 -31.26 1.22
C GLU A 165 0.03 -29.98 2.07
N ALA A 166 -1.23 -29.53 2.21
CA ALA A 166 -1.53 -28.23 2.79
C ALA A 166 -1.03 -28.08 4.23
N GLU A 167 -1.21 -29.07 5.08
CA GLU A 167 -0.79 -29.03 6.48
C GLU A 167 0.74 -29.02 6.63
N GLU A 168 1.44 -29.84 5.83
CA GLU A 168 2.92 -29.86 5.81
C GLU A 168 3.47 -28.52 5.31
N TYR A 169 2.78 -27.90 4.34
CA TYR A 169 3.19 -26.59 3.85
C TYR A 169 2.95 -25.46 4.89
N VAL A 170 1.85 -25.51 5.62
CA VAL A 170 1.59 -24.59 6.74
C VAL A 170 2.66 -24.75 7.82
N ASP A 171 3.06 -25.99 8.15
CA ASP A 171 4.15 -26.24 9.10
C ASP A 171 5.49 -25.64 8.61
N LEU A 172 5.80 -25.77 7.31
CA LEU A 172 6.98 -25.14 6.70
C LEU A 172 6.91 -23.61 6.78
N VAL A 173 5.76 -23.00 6.46
CA VAL A 173 5.56 -21.55 6.53
C VAL A 173 5.72 -21.03 7.96
N CYS A 174 5.10 -21.71 8.94
CA CYS A 174 5.16 -21.32 10.35
C CYS A 174 6.53 -21.59 11.01
N GLY A 175 7.31 -22.49 10.44
CA GLY A 175 8.59 -22.97 11.00
C GLY A 175 9.81 -22.41 10.26
N GLU A 176 10.42 -23.24 9.43
CA GLU A 176 11.71 -22.97 8.78
C GLU A 176 11.67 -21.71 7.90
N MET A 177 10.59 -21.54 7.12
CA MET A 177 10.46 -20.40 6.21
C MET A 177 10.32 -19.08 6.98
N LEU A 178 9.44 -19.02 7.99
CA LEU A 178 9.31 -17.84 8.88
C LEU A 178 10.64 -17.51 9.56
N HIS A 179 11.34 -18.51 10.07
CA HIS A 179 12.64 -18.29 10.72
C HIS A 179 13.66 -17.66 9.77
N ALA A 180 13.68 -18.10 8.50
CA ALA A 180 14.60 -17.59 7.49
C ALA A 180 14.29 -16.15 7.06
N VAL A 181 13.00 -15.76 6.99
CA VAL A 181 12.57 -14.43 6.50
C VAL A 181 12.45 -13.38 7.61
N ALA A 182 12.20 -13.78 8.87
CA ALA A 182 11.90 -12.87 9.97
C ALA A 182 12.92 -11.72 10.17
N PRO A 183 14.25 -11.91 9.95
CA PRO A 183 15.20 -10.80 10.04
C PRO A 183 15.03 -9.68 9.01
N HIS A 184 14.25 -9.90 7.96
CA HIS A 184 14.13 -9.02 6.79
C HIS A 184 12.72 -8.43 6.61
N VAL A 185 11.75 -8.83 7.44
CA VAL A 185 10.34 -8.45 7.29
C VAL A 185 9.79 -7.85 8.58
N GLY A 186 8.86 -6.90 8.45
CA GLY A 186 8.13 -6.32 9.58
C GLY A 186 6.75 -6.94 9.79
N TRP A 187 6.26 -7.68 8.80
CA TRP A 187 4.88 -8.12 8.72
C TRP A 187 4.77 -9.55 8.24
N ILE A 188 3.68 -10.24 8.65
CA ILE A 188 3.23 -11.51 8.10
C ILE A 188 1.81 -11.37 7.57
N ASP A 189 1.52 -12.05 6.48
CA ASP A 189 0.23 -12.02 5.79
C ASP A 189 -0.18 -13.43 5.39
N VAL A 190 -1.47 -13.65 5.17
CA VAL A 190 -2.05 -14.92 4.73
C VAL A 190 -3.20 -14.67 3.76
N PHE A 191 -3.29 -15.47 2.72
CA PHE A 191 -4.43 -15.49 1.82
C PHE A 191 -5.55 -16.38 2.38
N CYS A 192 -6.37 -15.78 3.24
CA CYS A 192 -7.51 -16.44 3.90
C CYS A 192 -8.72 -16.47 2.97
N GLU A 193 -8.71 -17.40 2.00
CA GLU A 193 -9.73 -17.46 0.95
C GLU A 193 -9.99 -18.89 0.48
N ARG A 194 -11.15 -19.10 -0.14
CA ARG A 194 -11.47 -20.40 -0.75
C ARG A 194 -10.46 -20.77 -1.83
N GLY A 195 -9.88 -21.97 -1.72
CA GLY A 195 -8.86 -22.45 -2.65
C GLY A 195 -7.43 -22.07 -2.26
N ALA A 196 -7.23 -21.33 -1.16
CA ALA A 196 -5.94 -21.03 -0.56
C ALA A 196 -5.91 -21.58 0.89
N PHE A 197 -6.00 -20.74 1.91
CA PHE A 197 -5.93 -21.19 3.33
C PHE A 197 -7.25 -20.96 4.04
N ASN A 198 -7.68 -21.97 4.83
CA ASN A 198 -8.87 -21.87 5.67
C ASN A 198 -8.60 -21.05 6.95
N ALA A 199 -9.64 -20.81 7.76
CA ALA A 199 -9.54 -20.01 8.99
C ALA A 199 -8.53 -20.56 10.00
N GLU A 200 -8.47 -21.90 10.18
CA GLU A 200 -7.55 -22.53 11.15
C GLU A 200 -6.09 -22.43 10.68
N GLN A 201 -5.83 -22.73 9.42
CA GLN A 201 -4.51 -22.58 8.81
C GLN A 201 -4.04 -21.13 8.85
N SER A 202 -4.93 -20.19 8.49
CA SER A 202 -4.65 -18.76 8.53
C SER A 202 -4.34 -18.27 9.94
N ARG A 203 -5.08 -18.74 10.94
CA ARG A 203 -4.82 -18.45 12.36
C ARG A 203 -3.43 -18.91 12.77
N ARG A 204 -3.07 -20.15 12.45
CA ARG A 204 -1.74 -20.70 12.79
C ARG A 204 -0.61 -19.86 12.21
N VAL A 205 -0.73 -19.44 10.95
CA VAL A 205 0.27 -18.60 10.26
C VAL A 205 0.39 -17.25 10.97
N LEU A 206 -0.73 -16.59 11.25
CA LEU A 206 -0.73 -15.26 11.89
C LEU A 206 -0.21 -15.33 13.33
N GLU A 207 -0.59 -16.35 14.11
CA GLU A 207 -0.11 -16.54 15.48
C GLU A 207 1.40 -16.85 15.52
N ALA A 208 1.92 -17.63 14.56
CA ALA A 208 3.35 -17.86 14.41
C ALA A 208 4.10 -16.55 14.12
N GLY A 209 3.61 -15.73 13.20
CA GLY A 209 4.18 -14.42 12.93
C GLY A 209 4.14 -13.47 14.13
N LYS A 210 3.01 -13.43 14.84
CA LYS A 210 2.86 -12.66 16.09
C LYS A 210 3.87 -13.10 17.16
N ALA A 211 4.06 -14.40 17.31
CA ALA A 211 5.06 -14.96 18.24
C ALA A 211 6.50 -14.60 17.84
N ALA A 212 6.77 -14.43 16.54
CA ALA A 212 8.03 -13.93 16.00
C ALA A 212 8.20 -12.40 16.10
N GLY A 213 7.21 -11.67 16.62
CA GLY A 213 7.24 -10.22 16.78
C GLY A 213 6.82 -9.43 15.54
N LEU A 214 6.22 -10.08 14.52
CA LEU A 214 5.77 -9.44 13.30
C LEU A 214 4.36 -8.83 13.47
N GLY A 215 4.11 -7.74 12.75
CA GLY A 215 2.76 -7.21 12.58
C GLY A 215 1.93 -8.12 11.66
N LEU A 216 0.60 -8.11 11.83
CA LEU A 216 -0.32 -9.00 11.12
C LEU A 216 -1.07 -8.25 10.01
N ARG A 217 -1.27 -8.90 8.87
CA ARG A 217 -2.10 -8.49 7.74
C ARG A 217 -2.87 -9.69 7.22
N VAL A 218 -3.98 -9.47 6.52
CA VAL A 218 -4.82 -10.57 6.00
C VAL A 218 -5.35 -10.20 4.62
N HIS A 219 -5.11 -11.04 3.60
CA HIS A 219 -5.95 -11.04 2.40
C HIS A 219 -7.24 -11.77 2.75
N GLY A 220 -8.38 -11.10 2.66
CA GLY A 220 -9.65 -11.68 3.06
C GLY A 220 -10.85 -11.14 2.31
N ASN A 221 -11.85 -11.99 2.16
CA ASN A 221 -13.15 -11.67 1.59
C ASN A 221 -13.06 -11.09 0.16
N GLN A 222 -12.08 -11.55 -0.62
CA GLN A 222 -11.86 -11.13 -2.01
C GLN A 222 -12.79 -11.85 -2.99
N LEU A 223 -12.99 -13.15 -2.81
CA LEU A 223 -13.73 -14.01 -3.76
C LEU A 223 -15.12 -14.40 -3.26
N GLY A 224 -15.48 -13.98 -2.06
CA GLY A 224 -16.74 -14.23 -1.41
C GLY A 224 -16.71 -13.88 0.07
N GLU A 225 -17.85 -13.92 0.74
CA GLU A 225 -17.89 -13.84 2.20
C GLU A 225 -17.09 -14.99 2.81
N GLY A 226 -16.24 -14.68 3.78
CA GLY A 226 -15.31 -15.61 4.39
C GLY A 226 -14.90 -15.18 5.81
N PRO A 227 -14.04 -15.96 6.46
CA PRO A 227 -13.61 -15.70 7.84
C PRO A 227 -12.51 -14.64 7.96
N GLY A 228 -11.96 -14.12 6.83
CA GLY A 228 -10.76 -13.28 6.81
C GLY A 228 -10.92 -12.01 7.63
N VAL A 229 -12.04 -11.30 7.51
CA VAL A 229 -12.32 -10.07 8.27
C VAL A 229 -12.41 -10.35 9.77
N ALA A 230 -13.22 -11.34 10.17
CA ALA A 230 -13.40 -11.68 11.58
C ALA A 230 -12.06 -12.09 12.22
N LEU A 231 -11.26 -12.89 11.51
CA LEU A 231 -9.94 -13.33 11.95
C LEU A 231 -8.96 -12.14 12.09
N ALA A 232 -8.95 -11.22 11.13
CA ALA A 232 -8.10 -10.03 11.18
C ALA A 232 -8.41 -9.16 12.40
N VAL A 233 -9.70 -8.90 12.65
CA VAL A 233 -10.15 -8.11 13.79
C VAL A 233 -9.83 -8.82 15.11
N GLU A 234 -10.14 -10.11 15.23
CA GLU A 234 -9.88 -10.89 16.44
C GLU A 234 -8.39 -10.90 16.84
N LEU A 235 -7.51 -11.08 15.88
CA LEU A 235 -6.05 -11.13 16.14
C LEU A 235 -5.39 -9.75 16.24
N GLY A 236 -6.13 -8.67 15.95
CA GLY A 236 -5.62 -7.30 15.96
C GLY A 236 -4.71 -6.98 14.78
N ALA A 237 -4.98 -7.54 13.61
CA ALA A 237 -4.25 -7.25 12.39
C ALA A 237 -4.28 -5.75 12.04
N ALA A 238 -3.22 -5.25 11.47
CA ALA A 238 -3.13 -3.85 11.04
C ALA A 238 -4.08 -3.56 9.88
N SER A 239 -4.25 -4.53 8.97
CA SER A 239 -5.21 -4.43 7.87
C SER A 239 -5.83 -5.78 7.51
N VAL A 240 -7.02 -5.69 6.90
CA VAL A 240 -7.59 -6.72 6.05
C VAL A 240 -7.71 -6.13 4.66
N ASP A 241 -7.13 -6.81 3.68
CA ASP A 241 -6.95 -6.31 2.34
C ASP A 241 -7.91 -7.02 1.37
N HIS A 242 -8.40 -6.33 0.34
CA HIS A 242 -9.49 -6.63 -0.57
C HIS A 242 -10.87 -6.27 0.00
N ALA A 243 -11.43 -7.05 0.94
CA ALA A 243 -12.71 -6.76 1.59
C ALA A 243 -13.87 -6.46 0.61
N ASN A 244 -13.94 -7.19 -0.52
CA ASN A 244 -14.96 -7.01 -1.55
C ASN A 244 -16.34 -7.51 -1.10
N TYR A 245 -16.37 -8.61 -0.33
CA TYR A 245 -17.59 -9.28 0.10
C TYR A 245 -17.71 -9.23 1.62
N LEU A 246 -18.53 -8.30 2.12
CA LEU A 246 -18.69 -8.03 3.54
C LEU A 246 -20.12 -8.25 4.00
N SER A 247 -20.32 -9.05 5.03
CA SER A 247 -21.54 -9.12 5.80
C SER A 247 -21.76 -7.86 6.64
N GLU A 248 -22.94 -7.68 7.25
CA GLU A 248 -23.16 -6.59 8.22
C GLU A 248 -22.25 -6.74 9.45
N SER A 249 -22.08 -7.97 9.94
CA SER A 249 -21.20 -8.26 11.08
C SER A 249 -19.73 -7.97 10.80
N ASP A 250 -19.26 -8.14 9.55
CA ASP A 250 -17.89 -7.77 9.18
C ASP A 250 -17.68 -6.25 9.27
N VAL A 251 -18.65 -5.48 8.77
CA VAL A 251 -18.59 -4.01 8.82
C VAL A 251 -18.66 -3.52 10.27
N GLU A 252 -19.52 -4.08 11.10
CA GLU A 252 -19.63 -3.77 12.53
C GLU A 252 -18.32 -4.09 13.27
N ALA A 253 -17.72 -5.26 13.00
CA ALA A 253 -16.45 -5.66 13.59
C ALA A 253 -15.31 -4.72 13.20
N LEU A 254 -15.20 -4.33 11.92
CA LEU A 254 -14.21 -3.38 11.44
C LEU A 254 -14.40 -2.00 12.06
N ALA A 255 -15.65 -1.49 12.14
CA ALA A 255 -15.96 -0.20 12.74
C ALA A 255 -15.58 -0.13 14.23
N GLY A 256 -15.71 -1.24 14.95
CA GLY A 256 -15.33 -1.38 16.36
C GLY A 256 -13.83 -1.67 16.61
N SER A 257 -12.99 -1.68 15.58
CA SER A 257 -11.58 -2.11 15.67
C SER A 257 -10.59 -1.06 15.16
N GLU A 258 -9.30 -1.32 15.36
CA GLU A 258 -8.20 -0.55 14.76
C GLU A 258 -7.74 -1.14 13.42
N THR A 259 -8.34 -2.23 12.95
CA THR A 259 -8.00 -2.88 11.68
C THR A 259 -8.46 -2.01 10.52
N VAL A 260 -7.55 -1.72 9.60
CA VAL A 260 -7.83 -0.94 8.39
C VAL A 260 -8.37 -1.86 7.30
N ALA A 261 -9.45 -1.48 6.64
CA ALA A 261 -9.91 -2.14 5.42
C ALA A 261 -9.19 -1.52 4.21
N THR A 262 -8.32 -2.27 3.54
CA THR A 262 -7.60 -1.80 2.35
C THR A 262 -8.37 -2.20 1.10
N VAL A 263 -8.93 -1.24 0.39
CA VAL A 263 -9.62 -1.45 -0.89
C VAL A 263 -8.67 -1.33 -2.06
N LEU A 264 -8.85 -2.16 -3.09
CA LEU A 264 -7.91 -2.36 -4.19
C LEU A 264 -8.59 -2.15 -5.56
N PRO A 265 -9.02 -0.92 -5.88
CA PRO A 265 -9.92 -0.67 -7.02
C PRO A 265 -9.34 -1.08 -8.38
N ALA A 266 -8.03 -1.01 -8.58
CA ALA A 266 -7.40 -1.46 -9.82
C ALA A 266 -7.47 -2.98 -9.98
N CYS A 267 -7.35 -3.73 -8.89
CA CYS A 267 -7.51 -5.18 -8.86
C CYS A 267 -8.96 -5.58 -9.19
N ASP A 268 -9.93 -4.95 -8.55
CA ASP A 268 -11.34 -5.24 -8.73
C ASP A 268 -11.76 -5.05 -10.20
N LEU A 269 -11.35 -3.94 -10.82
CA LEU A 269 -11.59 -3.68 -12.24
C LEU A 269 -10.92 -4.74 -13.13
N SER A 270 -9.66 -5.07 -12.86
CA SER A 270 -8.89 -6.03 -13.64
C SER A 270 -9.43 -7.46 -13.53
N THR A 271 -9.99 -7.83 -12.39
CA THR A 271 -10.58 -9.15 -12.14
C THR A 271 -12.07 -9.23 -12.44
N ARG A 272 -12.70 -8.07 -12.78
CA ARG A 272 -14.15 -7.95 -12.98
C ARG A 272 -14.96 -8.38 -11.74
N GLN A 273 -14.35 -8.26 -10.57
CA GLN A 273 -15.06 -8.44 -9.30
C GLN A 273 -15.86 -7.17 -8.97
N PRO A 274 -16.92 -7.28 -8.17
CA PRO A 274 -17.54 -6.10 -7.57
C PRO A 274 -16.48 -5.25 -6.85
N LEU A 275 -16.53 -3.93 -7.04
CA LEU A 275 -15.68 -3.03 -6.28
C LEU A 275 -15.95 -3.17 -4.78
N ALA A 276 -14.92 -3.18 -3.98
CA ALA A 276 -15.05 -3.19 -2.52
C ALA A 276 -15.92 -2.00 -2.07
N PRO A 277 -16.85 -2.19 -1.09
CA PRO A 277 -17.88 -1.21 -0.75
C PRO A 277 -17.35 -0.06 0.12
N ALA A 278 -16.37 0.70 -0.41
CA ALA A 278 -15.64 1.74 0.31
C ALA A 278 -16.57 2.81 0.93
N ARG A 279 -17.63 3.23 0.22
CA ARG A 279 -18.62 4.18 0.76
C ARG A 279 -19.30 3.64 2.02
N ARG A 280 -19.79 2.38 1.97
CA ARG A 280 -20.42 1.72 3.10
C ARG A 280 -19.48 1.60 4.31
N LEU A 281 -18.19 1.31 4.06
CA LEU A 281 -17.17 1.22 5.09
C LEU A 281 -16.95 2.58 5.78
N ILE A 282 -16.77 3.65 5.01
CA ILE A 282 -16.57 5.00 5.54
C ILE A 282 -17.81 5.48 6.31
N ASP A 283 -19.02 5.27 5.77
CA ASP A 283 -20.27 5.65 6.43
C ASP A 283 -20.47 4.94 7.76
N ALA A 284 -19.93 3.72 7.90
CA ALA A 284 -19.92 2.96 9.15
C ALA A 284 -18.79 3.36 10.12
N GLY A 285 -17.91 4.29 9.74
CA GLY A 285 -16.78 4.73 10.56
C GLY A 285 -15.56 3.79 10.51
N VAL A 286 -15.51 2.87 9.54
CA VAL A 286 -14.34 2.00 9.32
C VAL A 286 -13.16 2.81 8.77
N ARG A 287 -11.96 2.53 9.26
CA ARG A 287 -10.74 3.08 8.69
C ARG A 287 -10.46 2.41 7.35
N VAL A 288 -10.39 3.21 6.29
CA VAL A 288 -10.17 2.72 4.91
C VAL A 288 -8.80 3.15 4.41
N ALA A 289 -8.12 2.24 3.70
CA ALA A 289 -6.97 2.55 2.88
C ALA A 289 -7.25 2.21 1.41
N ILE A 290 -6.56 2.91 0.50
CA ILE A 290 -6.50 2.58 -0.92
C ILE A 290 -5.06 2.17 -1.24
N ALA A 291 -4.89 1.06 -1.97
CA ALA A 291 -3.58 0.61 -2.43
C ALA A 291 -3.62 0.10 -3.87
N SER A 292 -2.45 -0.05 -4.49
CA SER A 292 -2.34 -0.44 -5.90
C SER A 292 -2.57 -1.93 -6.15
N ASN A 293 -2.22 -2.77 -5.18
CA ASN A 293 -2.10 -4.21 -5.37
C ASN A 293 -1.19 -4.58 -6.55
N LEU A 294 -0.13 -3.80 -6.80
CA LEU A 294 0.77 -4.07 -7.93
C LEU A 294 1.25 -5.52 -7.92
N ASN A 295 0.74 -6.31 -8.87
CA ASN A 295 1.10 -7.71 -9.07
C ASN A 295 0.87 -8.11 -10.54
N PRO A 296 1.48 -9.21 -11.03
CA PRO A 296 1.39 -9.56 -12.45
C PRO A 296 0.04 -10.12 -12.89
N GLY A 297 -0.78 -10.63 -11.95
CA GLY A 297 -2.00 -11.39 -12.27
C GLY A 297 -3.28 -10.57 -12.26
N THR A 298 -3.42 -9.69 -11.28
CA THR A 298 -4.70 -9.03 -10.99
C THR A 298 -4.64 -7.51 -10.98
N SER A 299 -3.43 -6.91 -10.92
CA SER A 299 -3.28 -5.44 -10.91
C SER A 299 -1.87 -5.03 -11.33
N TYR A 300 -1.58 -5.03 -12.64
CA TYR A 300 -0.23 -4.69 -13.09
C TYR A 300 -0.06 -3.18 -13.27
N THR A 301 -0.33 -2.43 -12.19
CA THR A 301 -0.19 -0.98 -12.13
C THR A 301 0.29 -0.52 -10.73
N SER A 302 1.17 0.48 -10.69
CA SER A 302 1.56 1.22 -9.48
C SER A 302 0.89 2.59 -9.40
N SER A 303 -0.09 2.87 -10.27
CA SER A 303 -0.70 4.18 -10.36
C SER A 303 -1.72 4.42 -9.25
N MET A 304 -1.27 4.99 -8.14
CA MET A 304 -2.17 5.43 -7.07
C MET A 304 -3.12 6.54 -7.54
N ASN A 305 -2.71 7.39 -8.50
CA ASN A 305 -3.61 8.37 -9.14
C ASN A 305 -4.81 7.68 -9.80
N PHE A 306 -4.60 6.53 -10.46
CA PHE A 306 -5.67 5.74 -11.05
C PHE A 306 -6.58 5.14 -9.97
N CYS A 307 -6.01 4.61 -8.90
CA CYS A 307 -6.77 4.04 -7.77
C CYS A 307 -7.63 5.10 -7.08
N VAL A 308 -7.07 6.28 -6.78
CA VAL A 308 -7.79 7.43 -6.19
C VAL A 308 -8.90 7.92 -7.13
N GLY A 309 -8.60 8.12 -8.42
CA GLY A 309 -9.61 8.52 -9.39
C GLY A 309 -10.75 7.50 -9.49
N THR A 310 -10.43 6.20 -9.50
CA THR A 310 -11.44 5.13 -9.52
C THR A 310 -12.29 5.12 -8.25
N ALA A 311 -11.69 5.32 -7.08
CA ALA A 311 -12.43 5.38 -5.82
C ALA A 311 -13.45 6.53 -5.80
N VAL A 312 -13.08 7.69 -6.31
CA VAL A 312 -14.03 8.83 -6.47
C VAL A 312 -15.13 8.51 -7.47
N LEU A 313 -14.76 8.02 -8.67
CA LEU A 313 -15.68 7.85 -9.78
C LEU A 313 -16.60 6.62 -9.64
N GLN A 314 -16.17 5.57 -8.95
CA GLN A 314 -16.85 4.28 -8.94
C GLN A 314 -17.21 3.77 -7.53
N GLN A 315 -16.43 4.12 -6.50
CA GLN A 315 -16.71 3.72 -5.12
C GLN A 315 -17.40 4.83 -4.31
N HIS A 316 -17.77 5.94 -4.97
CA HIS A 316 -18.53 7.06 -4.42
C HIS A 316 -17.85 7.78 -3.24
N LEU A 317 -16.53 7.77 -3.20
CA LEU A 317 -15.78 8.58 -2.24
C LEU A 317 -15.73 10.05 -2.70
N SER A 318 -15.74 10.98 -1.75
CA SER A 318 -15.29 12.33 -2.05
C SER A 318 -13.80 12.33 -2.40
N LEU A 319 -13.31 13.37 -3.06
CA LEU A 319 -11.88 13.49 -3.32
C LEU A 319 -11.06 13.47 -2.02
N GLU A 320 -11.56 14.13 -0.98
CA GLU A 320 -10.89 14.24 0.31
C GLU A 320 -10.77 12.88 0.99
N GLU A 321 -11.83 12.11 1.05
CA GLU A 321 -11.82 10.74 1.57
C GLU A 321 -10.89 9.82 0.76
N ALA A 322 -10.85 9.95 -0.57
CA ALA A 322 -9.98 9.14 -1.40
C ALA A 322 -8.48 9.52 -1.22
N ILE A 323 -8.16 10.81 -1.08
CA ILE A 323 -6.81 11.26 -0.76
C ILE A 323 -6.42 10.78 0.65
N GLU A 324 -7.28 10.94 1.65
CA GLU A 324 -7.02 10.46 3.00
C GLU A 324 -6.77 8.95 3.02
N ALA A 325 -7.60 8.16 2.33
CA ALA A 325 -7.43 6.71 2.25
C ALA A 325 -6.12 6.29 1.57
N ALA A 326 -5.67 7.03 0.53
CA ALA A 326 -4.42 6.77 -0.20
C ALA A 326 -3.15 7.32 0.49
N THR A 327 -3.30 8.04 1.59
CA THR A 327 -2.20 8.68 2.34
C THR A 327 -2.23 8.26 3.80
N ALA A 328 -2.98 8.95 4.66
CA ALA A 328 -3.10 8.64 6.09
C ALA A 328 -3.71 7.25 6.34
N GLY A 329 -4.66 6.81 5.51
CA GLY A 329 -5.24 5.45 5.56
C GLY A 329 -4.18 4.38 5.33
N GLY A 330 -3.40 4.51 4.25
CA GLY A 330 -2.26 3.63 3.96
C GLY A 330 -1.22 3.65 5.09
N ALA A 331 -0.91 4.85 5.62
CA ALA A 331 0.01 4.98 6.75
C ALA A 331 -0.51 4.28 8.03
N ARG A 332 -1.83 4.32 8.30
CA ARG A 332 -2.45 3.56 9.40
C ARG A 332 -2.32 2.06 9.19
N ALA A 333 -2.56 1.57 7.95
CA ALA A 333 -2.41 0.15 7.60
C ALA A 333 -0.97 -0.36 7.78
N LEU A 334 0.03 0.54 7.71
CA LEU A 334 1.44 0.24 7.93
C LEU A 334 1.95 0.64 9.33
N ARG A 335 1.08 1.14 10.21
CA ARG A 335 1.48 1.69 11.53
C ARG A 335 2.56 2.79 11.42
N ARG A 336 2.55 3.55 10.31
CA ARG A 336 3.45 4.67 10.02
C ARG A 336 2.79 6.05 10.19
N HIS A 337 1.54 6.08 10.65
CA HIS A 337 0.77 7.32 10.82
C HIS A 337 1.21 8.11 12.05
N ASP A 338 0.88 9.38 12.06
CA ASP A 338 1.13 10.28 13.20
C ASP A 338 0.29 9.87 14.43
N ILE A 339 0.97 9.64 15.54
CA ILE A 339 0.34 9.43 16.86
C ILE A 339 0.55 10.63 17.79
N GLY A 340 1.12 11.73 17.27
CA GLY A 340 1.37 12.99 17.95
C GLY A 340 2.76 13.55 17.61
N GLY A 341 2.79 14.85 17.31
CA GLY A 341 4.03 15.57 17.00
C GLY A 341 4.73 15.16 15.70
N GLY A 342 3.98 14.64 14.73
CA GLY A 342 4.52 14.21 13.44
C GLY A 342 5.34 12.92 13.50
N ARG A 343 5.12 12.08 14.52
CA ARG A 343 5.88 10.84 14.73
C ARG A 343 4.97 9.62 14.77
N ASP A 344 5.48 8.49 14.21
CA ASP A 344 4.84 7.18 14.36
C ASP A 344 5.18 6.53 15.73
N ALA A 345 4.59 5.36 15.99
CA ALA A 345 4.76 4.65 17.26
C ALA A 345 6.22 4.21 17.54
N GLN A 346 7.08 4.21 16.54
CA GLN A 346 8.52 3.94 16.67
C GLN A 346 9.36 5.23 16.76
N GLY A 347 8.71 6.41 16.84
CA GLY A 347 9.38 7.72 16.89
C GLY A 347 9.98 8.19 15.57
N ARG A 348 9.71 7.49 14.44
CA ARG A 348 10.14 7.90 13.09
C ARG A 348 9.24 9.04 12.58
N PRO A 349 9.69 9.89 11.64
CA PRO A 349 8.80 10.83 10.97
C PRO A 349 7.59 10.08 10.39
N ALA A 350 6.38 10.50 10.77
CA ALA A 350 5.14 9.89 10.33
C ALA A 350 4.93 10.09 8.83
N LYS A 351 4.13 9.21 8.22
CA LYS A 351 3.79 9.23 6.79
C LYS A 351 2.32 9.59 6.59
N GLY A 352 1.97 10.02 5.38
CA GLY A 352 0.59 10.19 4.93
C GLY A 352 -0.11 11.47 5.39
N ALA A 353 0.59 12.38 6.08
CA ALA A 353 0.08 13.72 6.43
C ALA A 353 1.22 14.75 6.38
N LEU A 354 0.89 16.00 6.05
CA LEU A 354 1.84 17.12 6.08
C LEU A 354 1.61 17.92 7.35
N VAL A 355 2.34 17.55 8.40
CA VAL A 355 2.35 18.22 9.70
C VAL A 355 3.79 18.41 10.18
N VAL A 356 4.01 19.37 11.08
CA VAL A 356 5.35 19.58 11.66
C VAL A 356 5.80 18.31 12.38
N GLY A 357 7.03 17.87 12.08
CA GLY A 357 7.63 16.64 12.60
C GLY A 357 7.45 15.41 11.68
N ALA A 358 6.46 15.40 10.80
CA ALA A 358 6.25 14.33 9.83
C ALA A 358 7.30 14.35 8.70
N ALA A 359 7.41 13.25 7.95
CA ALA A 359 8.27 13.17 6.79
C ALA A 359 7.88 14.25 5.75
N ALA A 360 8.88 14.90 5.17
CA ALA A 360 8.69 15.83 4.06
C ALA A 360 8.49 15.07 2.74
N ASP A 361 7.43 14.25 2.71
CA ASP A 361 7.04 13.40 1.59
C ASP A 361 5.96 14.10 0.78
N LEU A 362 6.32 14.64 -0.40
CA LEU A 362 5.44 15.49 -1.19
C LEU A 362 5.13 14.88 -2.54
N HIS A 363 3.85 14.88 -2.89
CA HIS A 363 3.34 14.63 -4.23
C HIS A 363 2.89 15.96 -4.84
N VAL A 364 3.60 16.46 -5.82
CA VAL A 364 3.32 17.73 -6.50
C VAL A 364 2.66 17.45 -7.84
N LEU A 365 1.48 18.03 -8.05
CA LEU A 365 0.74 17.86 -9.30
C LEU A 365 1.20 18.85 -10.38
N TYR A 366 0.91 18.55 -11.66
CA TYR A 366 1.05 19.50 -12.77
C TYR A 366 0.05 20.65 -12.69
N THR A 367 -1.02 20.50 -11.94
CA THR A 367 -2.17 21.41 -11.88
C THR A 367 -2.22 22.15 -10.55
N ALA A 368 -2.99 23.22 -10.51
CA ALA A 368 -3.18 24.03 -9.31
C ALA A 368 -4.20 23.42 -8.31
N HIS A 369 -4.95 22.40 -8.73
CA HIS A 369 -6.07 21.84 -7.96
C HIS A 369 -6.02 20.34 -7.89
N ALA A 370 -6.16 19.78 -6.68
CA ALA A 370 -6.16 18.33 -6.44
C ALA A 370 -7.37 17.61 -7.09
N ILE A 371 -8.49 18.33 -7.33
CA ILE A 371 -9.69 17.74 -7.96
C ILE A 371 -9.38 17.14 -9.34
N ASP A 372 -8.35 17.60 -10.03
CA ASP A 372 -7.96 17.10 -11.33
C ASP A 372 -7.59 15.60 -11.30
N LEU A 373 -7.21 15.04 -10.14
CA LEU A 373 -6.99 13.59 -9.98
C LEU A 373 -8.22 12.77 -10.38
N ALA A 374 -9.43 13.26 -10.09
CA ALA A 374 -10.67 12.61 -10.47
C ALA A 374 -11.33 13.25 -11.71
N TYR A 375 -11.20 14.58 -11.87
CA TYR A 375 -11.82 15.32 -12.96
C TYR A 375 -11.15 15.07 -14.31
N ARG A 376 -9.85 14.72 -14.32
CA ARG A 376 -9.05 14.42 -15.52
C ARG A 376 -8.49 13.00 -15.45
N PRO A 377 -9.36 11.96 -15.39
CA PRO A 377 -8.93 10.58 -15.19
C PRO A 377 -7.98 10.12 -16.29
N GLY A 378 -6.94 9.38 -15.91
CA GLY A 378 -5.95 8.81 -16.83
C GLY A 378 -4.89 9.79 -17.33
N MET A 379 -4.95 11.09 -16.97
CA MET A 379 -3.89 12.04 -17.32
C MET A 379 -2.66 11.87 -16.40
N PRO A 380 -1.43 12.07 -16.92
CA PRO A 380 -0.22 12.06 -16.10
C PRO A 380 -0.15 13.36 -15.29
N LEU A 381 -0.68 13.32 -14.06
CA LEU A 381 -0.84 14.52 -13.23
C LEU A 381 0.31 14.76 -12.25
N THR A 382 1.19 13.80 -12.01
CA THR A 382 2.36 13.98 -11.14
C THR A 382 3.44 14.79 -11.85
N TRP A 383 3.84 15.91 -11.26
CA TRP A 383 4.94 16.73 -11.74
C TRP A 383 6.27 16.36 -11.09
N ARG A 384 6.27 16.22 -9.77
CA ARG A 384 7.45 15.82 -8.98
C ARG A 384 7.04 15.08 -7.72
N THR A 385 7.93 14.21 -7.27
CA THR A 385 7.80 13.48 -6.02
C THR A 385 9.04 13.74 -5.17
N TYR A 386 8.82 14.07 -3.90
CA TYR A 386 9.88 14.25 -2.91
C TYR A 386 9.72 13.24 -1.78
N VAL A 387 10.78 12.57 -1.40
CA VAL A 387 10.86 11.68 -0.25
C VAL A 387 11.82 12.30 0.76
N ALA A 388 11.37 12.53 1.99
CA ALA A 388 12.15 13.18 3.02
C ALA A 388 12.77 14.53 2.56
N GLY A 389 12.04 15.29 1.75
CA GLY A 389 12.48 16.58 1.18
C GLY A 389 13.37 16.48 -0.06
N GLU A 390 13.85 15.29 -0.40
CA GLU A 390 14.70 15.05 -1.56
C GLU A 390 13.87 14.66 -2.79
N ARG A 391 14.15 15.28 -3.94
CA ARG A 391 13.47 14.94 -5.19
C ARG A 391 13.87 13.54 -5.68
N VAL A 392 12.88 12.66 -5.88
CA VAL A 392 13.07 11.28 -6.35
C VAL A 392 12.46 11.01 -7.73
N ALA A 393 11.58 11.88 -8.22
CA ALA A 393 11.01 11.84 -9.57
C ALA A 393 10.57 13.25 -10.02
#